data_7921829f50fda365728b5598ff4530e1
#
_entry.id   7921829f50fda365728b5598ff4530e1
#
_cell.length_a   1.000
_cell.length_b   1.000
_cell.length_c   1.000
_cell.angle_alpha   90.00
_cell.angle_beta   90.00
_cell.angle_gamma   90.00
#
_symmetry.space_group_name_H-M   'P 1'
#
loop_
_entity.id
_entity.type
_entity.pdbx_description
1 polymer ?
#
loop_
_entity_poly.entity_id
_entity_poly.type
_entity_poly.pdbx_seq_one_letter_code
_entity_poly.pdbx_strand_id
1 'polypeptide(L)'
;MNFHNIRLIARYESKYICRNPVFLGIALSGLIIIFIMQNLLQGKEHAGAWFLVSLSSAVPFINAYLFMILQSVLVILATSEWRTSEKRADTLEALRVHPFNNLVYITGKTLGVGIVLLVLNLLSMLLAAGINLFASDAPFDGLLYLFYGVTLSFPAMLFLTGL
;
A
#
# COMPACT_ATOMS: atom_id res chain seq x y z
N MET A 1 16.02 -10.37 -20.62
CA MET A 1 15.37 -9.35 -19.78
C MET A 1 16.37 -8.91 -18.74
N ASN A 2 16.85 -7.64 -18.75
CA ASN A 2 17.89 -7.18 -17.84
C ASN A 2 17.30 -6.86 -16.46
N PHE A 3 17.30 -7.83 -15.55
CA PHE A 3 16.84 -7.67 -14.15
C PHE A 3 17.53 -6.51 -13.41
N HIS A 4 18.78 -6.22 -13.76
CA HIS A 4 19.53 -5.09 -13.21
C HIS A 4 18.83 -3.75 -13.50
N ASN A 5 18.38 -3.54 -14.73
CA ASN A 5 17.71 -2.30 -15.14
C ASN A 5 16.34 -2.15 -14.47
N ILE A 6 15.56 -3.24 -14.35
CA ILE A 6 14.28 -3.24 -13.63
C ILE A 6 14.47 -2.82 -12.16
N ARG A 7 15.47 -3.41 -11.49
CA ARG A 7 15.79 -3.08 -10.09
C ARG A 7 16.21 -1.63 -9.91
N LEU A 8 17.01 -1.08 -10.84
CA LEU A 8 17.42 0.32 -10.80
C LEU A 8 16.21 1.26 -10.95
N ILE A 9 15.34 1.00 -11.93
CA ILE A 9 14.13 1.79 -12.16
C ILE A 9 13.22 1.70 -10.93
N ALA A 10 12.97 0.51 -10.40
CA ALA A 10 12.13 0.31 -9.22
C ALA A 10 12.65 1.07 -7.99
N ARG A 11 13.97 1.03 -7.76
CA ARG A 11 14.61 1.77 -6.66
C ARG A 11 14.49 3.29 -6.83
N TYR A 12 14.63 3.76 -8.05
CA TYR A 12 14.51 5.18 -8.36
C TYR A 12 13.08 5.68 -8.15
N GLU A 13 12.10 4.91 -8.64
CA GLU A 13 10.68 5.21 -8.52
C GLU A 13 10.22 5.18 -7.06
N SER A 14 10.56 4.14 -6.30
CA SER A 14 10.22 4.08 -4.87
C SER A 14 10.80 5.27 -4.09
N LYS A 15 12.04 5.67 -4.38
CA LYS A 15 12.66 6.85 -3.75
C LYS A 15 11.97 8.16 -4.17
N TYR A 16 11.53 8.26 -5.42
CA TYR A 16 10.81 9.43 -5.93
C TYR A 16 9.46 9.59 -5.22
N ILE A 17 8.68 8.52 -5.13
CA ILE A 17 7.38 8.49 -4.45
C ILE A 17 7.53 8.82 -2.96
N CYS A 18 8.53 8.24 -2.28
CA CYS A 18 8.79 8.52 -0.88
C CYS A 18 9.26 9.97 -0.60
N ARG A 19 9.64 10.73 -1.62
CA ARG A 19 10.00 12.15 -1.49
C ARG A 19 8.88 13.11 -1.85
N ASN A 20 7.81 12.60 -2.41
CA ASN A 20 6.65 13.42 -2.76
C ASN A 20 5.85 13.77 -1.50
N PRO A 21 5.79 15.06 -1.09
CA PRO A 21 5.10 15.46 0.13
C PRO A 21 3.59 15.22 0.06
N VAL A 22 2.98 15.29 -1.12
CA VAL A 22 1.55 15.04 -1.32
C VAL A 22 1.24 13.56 -1.09
N PHE A 23 2.04 12.67 -1.70
CA PHE A 23 1.90 11.24 -1.50
C PHE A 23 2.07 10.84 -0.02
N LEU A 24 3.13 11.35 0.61
CA LEU A 24 3.38 11.09 2.03
C LEU A 24 2.27 11.64 2.93
N GLY A 25 1.77 12.85 2.65
CA GLY A 25 0.68 13.46 3.41
C GLY A 25 -0.58 12.60 3.36
N ILE A 26 -0.97 12.12 2.17
CA ILE A 26 -2.16 11.27 2.00
C ILE A 26 -1.92 9.88 2.59
N ALA A 27 -0.73 9.30 2.43
CA ALA A 27 -0.40 8.02 3.04
C ALA A 27 -0.46 8.07 4.57
N LEU A 28 0.13 9.10 5.18
CA LEU A 28 0.12 9.29 6.63
C LEU A 28 -1.29 9.57 7.16
N SER A 29 -2.04 10.47 6.51
CA SER A 29 -3.43 10.74 6.92
C SER A 29 -4.31 9.50 6.80
N GLY A 30 -4.13 8.70 5.76
CA GLY A 30 -4.83 7.43 5.58
C GLY A 30 -4.49 6.41 6.68
N LEU A 31 -3.22 6.27 7.05
CA LEU A 31 -2.82 5.40 8.16
C LEU A 31 -3.38 5.88 9.51
N ILE A 32 -3.43 7.20 9.74
CA ILE A 32 -4.06 7.77 10.93
C ILE A 32 -5.56 7.45 10.96
N ILE A 33 -6.25 7.58 9.83
CA ILE A 33 -7.68 7.25 9.73
C ILE A 33 -7.89 5.75 10.01
N ILE A 34 -7.07 4.87 9.43
CA ILE A 34 -7.13 3.42 9.70
C ILE A 34 -6.91 3.16 11.19
N PHE A 35 -5.93 3.80 11.80
CA PHE A 35 -5.64 3.67 13.23
C PHE A 35 -6.84 4.10 14.10
N ILE A 36 -7.46 5.24 13.79
CA ILE A 36 -8.65 5.74 14.50
C ILE A 36 -9.81 4.77 14.34
N MET A 37 -10.08 4.31 13.10
CA MET A 37 -11.14 3.36 12.80
C MET A 37 -10.95 2.03 13.53
N GLN A 38 -9.71 1.53 13.58
CA GLN A 38 -9.40 0.29 14.32
C GLN A 38 -9.64 0.47 15.83
N ASN A 39 -9.24 1.60 16.42
CA ASN A 39 -9.53 1.88 17.84
C ASN A 39 -11.03 1.99 18.12
N LEU A 40 -11.78 2.64 17.23
CA LEU A 40 -13.24 2.75 17.36
C LEU A 40 -13.94 1.40 17.27
N LEU A 41 -13.49 0.52 16.37
CA LEU A 41 -14.10 -0.79 16.15
C LEU A 41 -13.72 -1.81 17.24
N GLN A 42 -12.52 -1.70 17.80
CA GLN A 42 -12.00 -2.65 18.79
C GLN A 42 -12.12 -2.13 20.23
N GLY A 43 -12.46 -0.86 20.45
CA GLY A 43 -12.56 -0.24 21.76
C GLY A 43 -13.63 -0.90 22.64
N LYS A 44 -13.27 -1.17 23.91
CA LYS A 44 -14.11 -1.85 24.91
C LYS A 44 -15.44 -1.13 25.19
N GLU A 45 -15.54 0.16 24.85
CA GLU A 45 -16.72 1.00 25.13
C GLU A 45 -17.83 0.86 24.07
N HIS A 46 -17.55 0.20 22.93
CA HIS A 46 -18.51 0.10 21.83
C HIS A 46 -19.24 -1.24 21.83
N ALA A 47 -20.15 -1.41 22.77
CA ALA A 47 -20.95 -2.63 22.98
C ALA A 47 -21.75 -3.12 21.74
N GLY A 48 -21.87 -2.31 20.69
CA GLY A 48 -22.62 -2.67 19.47
C GLY A 48 -21.81 -3.42 18.41
N ALA A 49 -20.47 -3.34 18.45
CA ALA A 49 -19.60 -3.97 17.46
C ALA A 49 -18.84 -5.20 17.98
N TRP A 50 -19.11 -5.62 19.22
CA TRP A 50 -18.40 -6.74 19.87
C TRP A 50 -18.51 -8.07 19.11
N PHE A 51 -19.60 -8.29 18.36
CA PHE A 51 -19.75 -9.49 17.54
C PHE A 51 -18.74 -9.53 16.36
N LEU A 52 -18.31 -8.37 15.84
CA LEU A 52 -17.27 -8.28 14.81
C LEU A 52 -15.89 -8.59 15.37
N VAL A 53 -15.69 -8.35 16.66
CA VAL A 53 -14.42 -8.51 17.36
C VAL A 53 -14.28 -9.90 17.99
N SER A 54 -15.38 -10.66 18.10
CA SER A 54 -15.37 -12.01 18.68
C SER A 54 -14.64 -13.06 17.82
N LEU A 55 -14.43 -12.76 16.52
CA LEU A 55 -13.72 -13.63 15.60
C LEU A 55 -12.28 -13.13 15.40
N SER A 56 -11.28 -14.01 15.57
CA SER A 56 -9.87 -13.70 15.36
C SER A 56 -9.55 -13.19 13.95
N SER A 57 -10.38 -13.53 12.97
CA SER A 57 -10.25 -13.10 11.56
C SER A 57 -10.84 -11.72 11.27
N ALA A 58 -11.72 -11.19 12.12
CA ALA A 58 -12.46 -9.96 11.83
C ALA A 58 -11.53 -8.73 11.77
N VAL A 59 -10.64 -8.59 12.75
CA VAL A 59 -9.72 -7.47 12.85
C VAL A 59 -8.75 -7.40 11.66
N PRO A 60 -8.01 -8.48 11.32
CA PRO A 60 -7.12 -8.46 10.17
C PRO A 60 -7.85 -8.29 8.84
N PHE A 61 -9.06 -8.84 8.70
CA PHE A 61 -9.89 -8.66 7.50
C PHE A 61 -10.32 -7.20 7.32
N ILE A 62 -10.86 -6.57 8.38
CA ILE A 62 -11.26 -5.16 8.33
C ILE A 62 -10.06 -4.26 8.04
N ASN A 63 -8.90 -4.54 8.65
CA ASN A 63 -7.68 -3.79 8.36
C ASN A 63 -7.26 -3.91 6.90
N ALA A 64 -7.25 -5.11 6.34
CA ALA A 64 -6.94 -5.34 4.94
C ALA A 64 -7.92 -4.60 4.02
N TYR A 65 -9.20 -4.60 4.33
CA TYR A 65 -10.22 -3.88 3.56
C TYR A 65 -10.03 -2.36 3.58
N LEU A 66 -9.80 -1.77 4.76
CA LEU A 66 -9.53 -0.34 4.90
C LEU A 66 -8.23 0.05 4.17
N PHE A 67 -7.20 -0.80 4.26
CA PHE A 67 -5.96 -0.56 3.55
C PHE A 67 -6.14 -0.63 2.03
N MET A 68 -6.98 -1.52 1.49
CA MET A 68 -7.28 -1.58 0.06
C MET A 68 -7.88 -0.26 -0.46
N ILE A 69 -8.76 0.38 0.31
CA ILE A 69 -9.31 1.68 -0.06
C ILE A 69 -8.21 2.73 -0.12
N LEU A 70 -7.36 2.81 0.90
CA LEU A 70 -6.22 3.72 0.91
C LEU A 70 -5.27 3.44 -0.26
N GLN A 71 -4.94 2.19 -0.49
CA GLN A 71 -4.07 1.74 -1.58
C GLN A 71 -4.58 2.19 -2.95
N SER A 72 -5.88 2.08 -3.22
CA SER A 72 -6.46 2.52 -4.50
C SER A 72 -6.27 4.01 -4.74
N VAL A 73 -6.45 4.83 -3.71
CA VAL A 73 -6.19 6.28 -3.78
C VAL A 73 -4.71 6.57 -4.05
N LEU A 74 -3.82 5.88 -3.34
CA LEU A 74 -2.37 6.07 -3.50
C LEU A 74 -1.86 5.64 -4.88
N VAL A 75 -2.43 4.58 -5.48
CA VAL A 75 -2.10 4.15 -6.85
C VAL A 75 -2.54 5.21 -7.87
N ILE A 76 -3.76 5.75 -7.73
CA ILE A 76 -4.24 6.82 -8.63
C ILE A 76 -3.32 8.03 -8.56
N LEU A 77 -2.89 8.42 -7.36
CA LEU A 77 -1.94 9.53 -7.18
C LEU A 77 -0.59 9.23 -7.81
N ALA A 78 0.00 8.06 -7.54
CA ALA A 78 1.28 7.67 -8.09
C ALA A 78 1.24 7.66 -9.64
N THR A 79 0.18 7.10 -10.23
CA THR A 79 0.03 7.03 -11.70
C THR A 79 -0.26 8.39 -12.34
N SER A 80 -0.99 9.27 -11.66
CA SER A 80 -1.22 10.65 -12.15
C SER A 80 0.06 11.48 -12.17
N GLU A 81 0.92 11.27 -11.17
CA GLU A 81 2.22 11.94 -11.10
C GLU A 81 3.20 11.46 -12.17
N TRP A 82 3.14 10.19 -12.58
CA TRP A 82 3.94 9.70 -13.69
C TRP A 82 3.73 10.53 -14.96
N ARG A 83 2.46 10.76 -15.32
CA ARG A 83 2.11 11.58 -16.50
C ARG A 83 2.64 13.00 -16.42
N THR A 84 2.61 13.59 -15.24
CA THR A 84 3.03 14.99 -15.04
C THR A 84 4.56 15.11 -15.05
N SER A 85 5.24 14.19 -14.44
CA SER A 85 6.70 14.10 -14.39
C SER A 85 7.31 13.84 -15.77
N GLU A 86 6.73 12.94 -16.55
CA GLU A 86 7.21 12.61 -17.91
C GLU A 86 7.05 13.78 -18.88
N LYS A 87 5.99 14.58 -18.73
CA LYS A 87 5.78 15.79 -19.54
C LYS A 87 6.74 16.92 -19.18
N ARG A 88 7.13 17.05 -17.90
CA ARG A 88 8.02 18.13 -17.43
C ARG A 88 9.48 17.91 -17.77
N ALA A 89 9.90 16.66 -17.90
CA ALA A 89 11.31 16.32 -18.01
C ALA A 89 11.81 16.15 -19.44
N ASP A 90 10.98 16.37 -20.50
CA ASP A 90 11.29 16.02 -21.89
C ASP A 90 11.89 14.61 -22.05
N THR A 91 11.67 13.77 -21.02
CA THR A 91 12.20 12.41 -20.94
C THR A 91 11.61 11.51 -22.03
N LEU A 92 10.47 11.90 -22.62
CA LEU A 92 9.91 11.20 -23.78
C LEU A 92 10.85 11.23 -25.00
N GLU A 93 11.60 12.33 -25.21
CA GLU A 93 12.59 12.39 -26.27
C GLU A 93 13.83 11.57 -25.94
N ALA A 94 14.30 11.64 -24.71
CA ALA A 94 15.44 10.83 -24.25
C ALA A 94 15.14 9.31 -24.25
N LEU A 95 13.91 8.92 -23.93
CA LEU A 95 13.45 7.53 -23.99
C LEU A 95 13.30 7.01 -25.43
N ARG A 96 13.01 7.89 -26.40
CA ARG A 96 12.96 7.52 -27.84
C ARG A 96 14.35 7.30 -28.44
N VAL A 97 15.37 7.94 -27.90
CA VAL A 97 16.76 7.81 -28.38
C VAL A 97 17.46 6.58 -27.78
N HIS A 98 17.06 6.13 -26.59
CA HIS A 98 17.60 4.90 -25.99
C HIS A 98 16.66 3.71 -26.23
N PRO A 99 17.17 2.56 -26.73
CA PRO A 99 16.38 1.34 -26.97
C PRO A 99 16.03 0.63 -25.65
N PHE A 100 15.38 1.34 -24.72
CA PHE A 100 14.80 0.69 -23.55
C PHE A 100 13.53 -0.05 -23.99
N ASN A 101 13.49 -1.34 -23.71
CA ASN A 101 12.28 -2.13 -23.93
C ASN A 101 11.18 -1.59 -23.01
N ASN A 102 10.07 -1.09 -23.58
CA ASN A 102 8.93 -0.53 -22.86
C ASN A 102 8.46 -1.43 -21.68
N LEU A 103 8.56 -2.75 -21.85
CA LEU A 103 8.23 -3.71 -20.80
C LEU A 103 9.13 -3.58 -19.58
N VAL A 104 10.43 -3.38 -19.75
CA VAL A 104 11.39 -3.20 -18.65
C VAL A 104 11.10 -1.91 -17.88
N TYR A 105 10.73 -0.86 -18.59
CA TYR A 105 10.40 0.42 -18.00
C TYR A 105 9.10 0.36 -17.18
N ILE A 106 8.02 -0.16 -17.77
CA ILE A 106 6.72 -0.30 -17.10
C ILE A 106 6.84 -1.23 -15.89
N THR A 107 7.44 -2.40 -16.05
CA THR A 107 7.63 -3.34 -14.94
C THR A 107 8.50 -2.76 -13.82
N GLY A 108 9.52 -1.99 -14.13
CA GLY A 108 10.34 -1.31 -13.13
C GLY A 108 9.54 -0.27 -12.33
N LYS A 109 8.72 0.53 -12.99
CA LYS A 109 7.85 1.51 -12.34
C LYS A 109 6.78 0.87 -11.47
N THR A 110 6.06 -0.12 -11.99
CA THR A 110 5.04 -0.84 -11.23
C THR A 110 5.61 -1.52 -9.99
N LEU A 111 6.79 -2.13 -10.11
CA LEU A 111 7.50 -2.70 -8.97
C LEU A 111 7.92 -1.62 -7.95
N GLY A 112 8.33 -0.45 -8.40
CA GLY A 112 8.69 0.67 -7.52
C GLY A 112 7.52 1.12 -6.65
N VAL A 113 6.35 1.36 -7.25
CA VAL A 113 5.10 1.65 -6.53
C VAL A 113 4.73 0.50 -5.62
N GLY A 114 4.78 -0.74 -6.14
CA GLY A 114 4.46 -1.95 -5.39
C GLY A 114 5.26 -2.10 -4.10
N ILE A 115 6.56 -1.82 -4.13
CA ILE A 115 7.42 -1.88 -2.93
C ILE A 115 6.96 -0.85 -1.88
N VAL A 116 6.63 0.37 -2.29
CA VAL A 116 6.16 1.40 -1.34
C VAL A 116 4.83 1.01 -0.72
N LEU A 117 3.88 0.53 -1.52
CA LEU A 117 2.59 0.07 -1.03
C LEU A 117 2.71 -1.15 -0.12
N LEU A 118 3.64 -2.06 -0.41
CA LEU A 118 3.91 -3.22 0.44
C LEU A 118 4.44 -2.79 1.82
N VAL A 119 5.35 -1.82 1.86
CA VAL A 119 5.85 -1.26 3.14
C VAL A 119 4.71 -0.60 3.92
N LEU A 120 3.85 0.18 3.26
CA LEU A 120 2.68 0.80 3.90
C LEU A 120 1.68 -0.25 4.41
N ASN A 121 1.46 -1.33 3.66
CA ASN A 121 0.61 -2.44 4.08
C ASN A 121 1.16 -3.14 5.34
N LEU A 122 2.45 -3.46 5.35
CA LEU A 122 3.10 -4.03 6.53
C LEU A 122 2.98 -3.11 7.75
N LEU A 123 3.15 -1.81 7.56
CA LEU A 123 2.97 -0.83 8.63
C LEU A 123 1.54 -0.80 9.16
N SER A 124 0.54 -0.81 8.26
CA SER A 124 -0.87 -0.89 8.63
C SER A 124 -1.19 -2.16 9.41
N MET A 125 -0.65 -3.31 8.99
CA MET A 125 -0.83 -4.57 9.68
C MET A 125 -0.20 -4.56 11.08
N LEU A 126 1.00 -4.00 11.22
CA LEU A 126 1.67 -3.87 12.52
C LEU A 126 0.88 -2.97 13.47
N LEU A 127 0.32 -1.88 12.98
CA LEU A 127 -0.55 -1.00 13.76
C LEU A 127 -1.82 -1.73 14.23
N ALA A 128 -2.50 -2.45 13.33
CA ALA A 128 -3.70 -3.20 13.68
C ALA A 128 -3.40 -4.34 14.66
N ALA A 129 -2.30 -5.06 14.47
CA ALA A 129 -1.85 -6.11 15.39
C ALA A 129 -1.49 -5.53 16.78
N GLY A 130 -0.84 -4.37 16.81
CA GLY A 130 -0.54 -3.66 18.06
C GLY A 130 -1.80 -3.28 18.82
N ILE A 131 -2.81 -2.70 18.15
CA ILE A 131 -4.09 -2.36 18.77
C ILE A 131 -4.76 -3.64 19.31
N ASN A 132 -4.77 -4.71 18.53
CA ASN A 132 -5.38 -5.98 18.96
C ASN A 132 -4.71 -6.53 20.22
N LEU A 133 -3.37 -6.48 20.31
CA LEU A 133 -2.63 -7.00 21.45
C LEU A 133 -2.80 -6.15 22.73
N PHE A 134 -2.92 -4.82 22.59
CA PHE A 134 -2.88 -3.91 23.74
C PHE A 134 -4.24 -3.33 24.13
N ALA A 135 -5.16 -3.18 23.19
CA ALA A 135 -6.41 -2.47 23.41
C ALA A 135 -7.67 -3.32 23.18
N SER A 136 -7.55 -4.51 22.63
CA SER A 136 -8.68 -5.37 22.28
C SER A 136 -8.71 -6.66 23.13
N ASP A 137 -9.91 -7.15 23.39
CA ASP A 137 -10.11 -8.48 23.97
C ASP A 137 -10.30 -9.57 22.88
N ALA A 138 -10.12 -9.21 21.59
CA ALA A 138 -10.22 -10.14 20.49
C ALA A 138 -9.08 -11.16 20.48
N PRO A 139 -9.34 -12.43 20.17
CA PRO A 139 -8.30 -13.44 20.10
C PRO A 139 -7.30 -13.11 18.99
N PHE A 140 -6.02 -12.98 19.36
CA PHE A 140 -4.94 -12.66 18.42
C PHE A 140 -4.46 -13.90 17.68
N ASP A 141 -4.47 -13.86 16.36
CA ASP A 141 -3.86 -14.88 15.49
C ASP A 141 -2.98 -14.20 14.43
N GLY A 142 -1.67 -14.26 14.62
CA GLY A 142 -0.68 -13.65 13.73
C GLY A 142 -0.70 -14.21 12.29
N LEU A 143 -1.08 -15.49 12.11
CA LEU A 143 -1.18 -16.10 10.79
C LEU A 143 -2.29 -15.47 9.96
N LEU A 144 -3.41 -15.12 10.59
CA LEU A 144 -4.52 -14.45 9.91
C LEU A 144 -4.14 -13.04 9.43
N TYR A 145 -3.31 -12.31 10.19
CA TYR A 145 -2.78 -11.02 9.74
C TYR A 145 -1.92 -11.17 8.47
N LEU A 146 -1.01 -12.13 8.45
CA LEU A 146 -0.20 -12.40 7.26
C LEU A 146 -1.06 -12.87 6.09
N PHE A 147 -2.00 -13.77 6.35
CA PHE A 147 -2.88 -14.31 5.33
C PHE A 147 -3.70 -13.20 4.66
N TYR A 148 -4.45 -12.42 5.42
CA TYR A 148 -5.28 -11.35 4.84
C TYR A 148 -4.45 -10.21 4.25
N GLY A 149 -3.35 -9.82 4.88
CA GLY A 149 -2.48 -8.77 4.36
C GLY A 149 -1.78 -9.15 3.06
N VAL A 150 -1.35 -10.41 2.92
CA VAL A 150 -0.68 -10.86 1.71
C VAL A 150 -1.68 -11.29 0.64
N THR A 151 -2.65 -12.14 0.98
CA THR A 151 -3.56 -12.74 -0.01
C THR A 151 -4.61 -11.77 -0.56
N LEU A 152 -5.08 -10.81 0.25
CA LEU A 152 -6.01 -9.80 -0.24
C LEU A 152 -5.28 -8.59 -0.85
N SER A 153 -4.31 -8.03 -0.14
CA SER A 153 -3.69 -6.77 -0.56
C SER A 153 -2.74 -6.95 -1.74
N PHE A 154 -2.00 -8.05 -1.82
CA PHE A 154 -0.99 -8.23 -2.85
C PHE A 154 -1.55 -8.40 -4.27
N PRO A 155 -2.57 -9.24 -4.53
CA PRO A 155 -3.20 -9.32 -5.85
C PRO A 155 -3.88 -8.01 -6.26
N ALA A 156 -4.57 -7.35 -5.33
CA ALA A 156 -5.19 -6.06 -5.59
C ALA A 156 -4.13 -4.99 -5.95
N MET A 157 -3.01 -4.99 -5.25
CA MET A 157 -1.89 -4.11 -5.54
C MET A 157 -1.32 -4.34 -6.93
N LEU A 158 -1.07 -5.59 -7.33
CA LEU A 158 -0.56 -5.94 -8.65
C LEU A 158 -1.56 -5.56 -9.75
N PHE A 159 -2.83 -5.79 -9.53
CA PHE A 159 -3.88 -5.44 -10.49
C PHE A 159 -3.98 -3.93 -10.69
N LEU A 160 -4.03 -3.16 -9.61
CA LEU A 160 -4.14 -1.70 -9.67
C LEU A 160 -2.89 -1.02 -10.25
N THR A 161 -1.70 -1.57 -10.01
CA THR A 161 -0.45 -1.01 -10.55
C THR A 161 -0.13 -1.49 -11.96
N GLY A 162 -0.75 -2.59 -12.41
CA GLY A 162 -0.57 -3.16 -13.75
C GLY A 162 -1.53 -2.63 -14.81
N LEU A 163 -2.61 -1.93 -14.40
CA LEU A 163 -3.53 -1.20 -15.25
C LEU A 163 -2.96 0.18 -15.62
#